data_6c1a4384c88b87054d87f16b2d63f0a1
#
_entry.id   6c1a4384c88b87054d87f16b2d63f0a1
#
_cell.length_a   1.000
_cell.length_b   1.000
_cell.length_c   1.000
_cell.angle_alpha   90.00
_cell.angle_beta   90.00
_cell.angle_gamma   90.00
#
_symmetry.space_group_name_H-M   'P 1'
#
loop_
_entity.id
_entity.type
_entity.pdbx_description
1 polymer ?
#
loop_
_entity_poly.entity_id
_entity_poly.type
_entity_poly.pdbx_seq_one_letter_code
_entity_poly.pdbx_strand_id
1 'polypeptide(L)'
;MNCLTQPEITQWLSDQSVTPAPYGNAESPTHYLQFNAPSRPLANASFIRQFLKLTNDEILVHVTDWPTYEPSEMAVVDALRHEWNESRNLIDAAGHLIPATETELAIALFGHTGNFEWNAYLYLPNDLATLYNWEGELYDFWSNDEATYHELTKLASSFGLAPTIAG
;
A
#
# COMPACT_ATOMS: atom_id res chain seq x y z
N MET A 1 -15.34 2.64 0.13
CA MET A 1 -14.35 1.91 0.98
C MET A 1 -15.08 0.94 1.90
N ASN A 2 -14.50 -0.24 2.17
CA ASN A 2 -14.97 -1.20 3.17
C ASN A 2 -13.79 -1.58 4.07
N CYS A 3 -13.94 -1.47 5.40
CA CYS A 3 -12.86 -1.83 6.32
C CYS A 3 -12.93 -3.32 6.67
N LEU A 4 -11.78 -3.98 6.66
CA LEU A 4 -11.64 -5.42 6.82
C LEU A 4 -10.90 -5.75 8.13
N THR A 5 -11.42 -6.74 8.84
CA THR A 5 -10.73 -7.41 9.96
C THR A 5 -9.59 -8.28 9.44
N GLN A 6 -8.68 -8.72 10.31
CA GLN A 6 -7.58 -9.60 9.91
C GLN A 6 -8.03 -10.91 9.22
N PRO A 7 -9.08 -11.62 9.64
CA PRO A 7 -9.60 -12.78 8.89
C PRO A 7 -10.11 -12.42 7.49
N GLU A 8 -10.78 -11.26 7.35
CA GLU A 8 -11.29 -10.79 6.05
C GLU A 8 -10.16 -10.37 5.11
N ILE A 9 -9.10 -9.74 5.63
CA ILE A 9 -7.85 -9.46 4.88
C ILE A 9 -7.26 -10.76 4.35
N THR A 10 -7.09 -11.77 5.23
CA THR A 10 -6.53 -13.07 4.87
C THR A 10 -7.37 -13.74 3.77
N GLN A 11 -8.69 -13.67 3.89
CA GLN A 11 -9.59 -14.24 2.89
C GLN A 11 -9.45 -13.50 1.54
N TRP A 12 -9.46 -12.16 1.55
CA TRP A 12 -9.32 -11.37 0.33
C TRP A 12 -7.97 -11.67 -0.38
N LEU A 13 -6.86 -11.69 0.36
CA LEU A 13 -5.53 -12.03 -0.20
C LEU A 13 -5.55 -13.42 -0.85
N SER A 14 -6.16 -14.40 -0.18
CA SER A 14 -6.32 -15.77 -0.72
C SER A 14 -7.16 -15.79 -1.99
N ASP A 15 -8.30 -15.09 -2.00
CA ASP A 15 -9.22 -15.05 -3.14
C ASP A 15 -8.57 -14.36 -4.35
N GLN A 16 -7.69 -13.39 -4.11
CA GLN A 16 -6.91 -12.67 -5.13
C GLN A 16 -5.57 -13.34 -5.45
N SER A 17 -5.26 -14.49 -4.84
CA SER A 17 -3.98 -15.21 -4.98
C SER A 17 -2.75 -14.37 -4.61
N VAL A 18 -2.93 -13.33 -3.80
CA VAL A 18 -1.88 -12.39 -3.40
C VAL A 18 -1.08 -12.96 -2.24
N THR A 19 0.25 -12.94 -2.35
CA THR A 19 1.15 -13.34 -1.26
C THR A 19 1.04 -12.37 -0.08
N PRO A 20 0.61 -12.83 1.11
CA PRO A 20 0.50 -11.97 2.29
C PRO A 20 1.89 -11.57 2.82
N ALA A 21 2.07 -10.30 3.15
CA ALA A 21 3.30 -9.78 3.77
C ALA A 21 4.57 -10.39 3.14
N PRO A 22 4.91 -10.08 1.86
CA PRO A 22 5.98 -10.77 1.14
C PRO A 22 7.35 -10.66 1.82
N TYR A 23 7.59 -9.61 2.59
CA TYR A 23 8.86 -9.41 3.28
C TYR A 23 9.19 -10.57 4.22
N GLY A 24 10.34 -11.22 3.97
CA GLY A 24 10.78 -12.38 4.76
C GLY A 24 9.94 -13.66 4.57
N ASN A 25 8.98 -13.67 3.66
CA ASN A 25 8.20 -14.85 3.33
C ASN A 25 8.97 -15.74 2.34
N ALA A 26 9.00 -17.05 2.61
CA ALA A 26 9.65 -18.03 1.72
C ALA A 26 8.95 -18.14 0.34
N GLU A 27 7.68 -17.74 0.27
CA GLU A 27 6.86 -17.73 -0.94
C GLU A 27 6.79 -16.34 -1.59
N SER A 28 7.77 -15.47 -1.29
CA SER A 28 7.82 -14.12 -1.89
C SER A 28 7.76 -14.17 -3.41
N PRO A 29 7.09 -13.18 -4.04
CA PRO A 29 7.08 -13.06 -5.48
C PRO A 29 8.49 -12.96 -6.09
N THR A 30 8.60 -13.38 -7.35
CA THR A 30 9.89 -13.59 -8.05
C THR A 30 10.69 -12.30 -8.22
N HIS A 31 10.00 -11.18 -8.46
CA HIS A 31 10.63 -9.90 -8.71
C HIS A 31 10.49 -8.99 -7.49
N TYR A 32 11.61 -8.46 -7.05
CA TYR A 32 11.72 -7.57 -5.90
C TYR A 32 12.51 -6.31 -6.24
N LEU A 33 12.06 -5.18 -5.74
CA LEU A 33 12.72 -3.88 -5.87
C LEU A 33 12.53 -3.07 -4.60
N GLN A 34 13.62 -2.54 -4.04
CA GLN A 34 13.54 -1.55 -2.97
C GLN A 34 14.12 -0.21 -3.45
N PHE A 35 13.48 0.88 -3.06
CA PHE A 35 13.93 2.25 -3.36
C PHE A 35 13.45 3.22 -2.29
N ASN A 36 14.09 4.39 -2.19
CA ASN A 36 13.64 5.44 -1.27
C ASN A 36 12.26 5.94 -1.67
N ALA A 37 11.37 6.12 -0.71
CA ALA A 37 10.08 6.76 -0.95
C ALA A 37 10.29 8.21 -1.43
N PRO A 38 9.39 8.75 -2.30
CA PRO A 38 9.45 10.14 -2.69
C PRO A 38 9.33 11.07 -1.47
N SER A 39 10.37 11.86 -1.18
CA SER A 39 10.47 12.67 0.05
C SER A 39 9.49 13.83 0.15
N ARG A 40 8.85 14.21 -0.97
CA ARG A 40 7.85 15.30 -1.01
C ARG A 40 6.44 14.72 -1.05
N PRO A 41 5.50 15.14 -0.18
CA PRO A 41 4.14 14.58 -0.14
C PRO A 41 3.42 14.58 -1.50
N LEU A 42 3.55 15.66 -2.28
CA LEU A 42 2.94 15.73 -3.61
C LEU A 42 3.60 14.78 -4.63
N ALA A 43 4.91 14.59 -4.55
CA ALA A 43 5.62 13.63 -5.39
C ALA A 43 5.22 12.20 -5.00
N ASN A 44 5.11 11.92 -3.70
CA ASN A 44 4.65 10.64 -3.18
C ASN A 44 3.21 10.34 -3.64
N ALA A 45 2.27 11.27 -3.47
CA ALA A 45 0.90 11.13 -3.97
C ALA A 45 0.86 10.89 -5.49
N SER A 46 1.71 11.57 -6.26
CA SER A 46 1.82 11.37 -7.71
C SER A 46 2.39 10.00 -8.07
N PHE A 47 3.37 9.51 -7.32
CA PHE A 47 3.94 8.17 -7.49
C PHE A 47 2.87 7.11 -7.22
N ILE A 48 2.19 7.17 -6.07
CA ILE A 48 1.11 6.23 -5.71
C ILE A 48 0.00 6.25 -6.78
N ARG A 49 -0.40 7.43 -7.25
CA ARG A 49 -1.40 7.56 -8.32
C ARG A 49 -0.98 6.87 -9.62
N GLN A 50 0.29 6.94 -10.00
CA GLN A 50 0.79 6.23 -11.19
C GLN A 50 0.88 4.73 -10.94
N PHE A 51 1.29 4.29 -9.75
CA PHE A 51 1.28 2.89 -9.36
C PHE A 51 -0.12 2.27 -9.44
N LEU A 52 -1.13 2.97 -8.95
CA LEU A 52 -2.53 2.50 -8.98
C LEU A 52 -3.12 2.38 -10.39
N LYS A 53 -2.49 2.97 -11.42
CA LYS A 53 -2.90 2.77 -12.83
C LYS A 53 -2.55 1.39 -13.37
N LEU A 54 -1.78 0.58 -12.66
CA LEU A 54 -1.50 -0.80 -13.04
C LEU A 54 -2.75 -1.68 -12.98
N THR A 55 -3.78 -1.27 -12.24
CA THR A 55 -5.06 -1.98 -12.16
C THR A 55 -6.25 -1.04 -12.34
N ASN A 56 -7.40 -1.61 -12.73
CA ASN A 56 -8.71 -0.96 -12.71
C ASN A 56 -9.67 -1.63 -11.74
N ASP A 57 -9.17 -2.51 -10.88
CA ASP A 57 -9.95 -3.26 -9.90
C ASP A 57 -9.83 -2.62 -8.50
N GLU A 58 -10.57 -3.15 -7.54
CA GLU A 58 -10.44 -2.75 -6.14
C GLU A 58 -9.07 -3.14 -5.59
N ILE A 59 -8.59 -2.34 -4.65
CA ILE A 59 -7.28 -2.49 -4.02
C ILE A 59 -7.42 -2.58 -2.52
N LEU A 60 -6.44 -3.20 -1.86
CA LEU A 60 -6.40 -3.29 -0.41
C LEU A 60 -5.23 -2.48 0.15
N VAL A 61 -5.54 -1.49 0.98
CA VAL A 61 -4.56 -0.84 1.87
C VAL A 61 -4.65 -1.49 3.23
N HIS A 62 -3.58 -2.12 3.68
CA HIS A 62 -3.48 -2.78 4.99
C HIS A 62 -2.44 -2.09 5.85
N VAL A 63 -2.90 -1.33 6.85
CA VAL A 63 -2.04 -0.69 7.86
C VAL A 63 -1.58 -1.75 8.84
N THR A 64 -0.26 -1.90 9.02
CA THR A 64 0.31 -3.01 9.81
C THR A 64 0.95 -2.57 11.10
N ASP A 65 1.47 -1.35 11.14
CA ASP A 65 2.16 -0.82 12.31
C ASP A 65 1.99 0.71 12.40
N TRP A 66 1.72 1.19 13.63
CA TRP A 66 1.63 2.61 14.00
C TRP A 66 2.15 2.77 15.44
N PRO A 67 3.47 2.59 15.68
CA PRO A 67 4.06 2.36 17.01
C PRO A 67 3.88 3.52 17.97
N THR A 68 3.91 4.74 17.46
CA THR A 68 3.62 5.96 18.23
C THR A 68 2.74 6.86 17.39
N TYR A 69 1.58 7.17 17.88
CA TYR A 69 0.66 8.06 17.18
C TYR A 69 0.30 9.26 18.06
N GLU A 70 0.21 10.38 17.42
CA GLU A 70 -0.42 11.56 18.00
C GLU A 70 -1.94 11.48 17.75
N PRO A 71 -2.78 11.99 18.66
CA PRO A 71 -4.23 12.01 18.46
C PRO A 71 -4.66 12.65 17.13
N SER A 72 -3.89 13.62 16.64
CA SER A 72 -4.13 14.28 15.34
C SER A 72 -3.94 13.34 14.14
N GLU A 73 -3.02 12.39 14.22
CA GLU A 73 -2.76 11.40 13.16
C GLU A 73 -3.92 10.41 13.05
N MET A 74 -4.35 9.89 14.21
CA MET A 74 -5.51 9.00 14.27
C MET A 74 -6.79 9.70 13.83
N ALA A 75 -6.97 10.98 14.18
CA ALA A 75 -8.15 11.75 13.81
C ALA A 75 -8.34 11.83 12.27
N VAL A 76 -7.27 11.89 11.49
CA VAL A 76 -7.36 11.88 10.02
C VAL A 76 -7.86 10.52 9.52
N VAL A 77 -7.28 9.42 10.01
CA VAL A 77 -7.71 8.07 9.63
C VAL A 77 -9.14 7.81 10.07
N ASP A 78 -9.49 8.18 11.31
CA ASP A 78 -10.83 8.00 11.84
C ASP A 78 -11.86 8.83 11.06
N ALA A 79 -11.53 10.07 10.68
CA ALA A 79 -12.39 10.91 9.86
C ALA A 79 -12.63 10.28 8.47
N LEU A 80 -11.58 9.79 7.82
CA LEU A 80 -11.70 9.07 6.54
C LEU A 80 -12.60 7.84 6.69
N ARG A 81 -12.41 7.04 7.73
CA ARG A 81 -13.21 5.83 7.99
C ARG A 81 -14.67 6.16 8.32
N HIS A 82 -14.91 7.22 9.07
CA HIS A 82 -16.24 7.65 9.46
C HIS A 82 -17.12 8.05 8.26
N GLU A 83 -16.55 8.66 7.23
CA GLU A 83 -17.26 8.98 5.98
C GLU A 83 -17.85 7.73 5.28
N TRP A 84 -17.31 6.55 5.56
CA TRP A 84 -17.80 5.24 5.07
C TRP A 84 -18.54 4.43 6.13
N ASN A 85 -19.02 5.10 7.20
CA ASN A 85 -19.76 4.50 8.33
C ASN A 85 -18.93 3.43 9.10
N GLU A 86 -17.61 3.50 9.09
CA GLU A 86 -16.78 2.63 9.90
C GLU A 86 -16.57 3.23 11.30
N SER A 87 -17.00 2.49 12.32
CA SER A 87 -16.91 2.90 13.72
C SER A 87 -15.96 2.05 14.56
N ARG A 88 -15.43 0.95 13.99
CA ARG A 88 -14.45 0.10 14.67
C ARG A 88 -13.10 0.81 14.73
N ASN A 89 -12.30 0.51 15.77
CA ASN A 89 -10.94 1.03 15.85
C ASN A 89 -10.07 0.49 14.69
N LEU A 90 -8.99 1.20 14.37
CA LEU A 90 -8.06 0.76 13.33
C LEU A 90 -7.49 -0.64 13.61
N ILE A 91 -7.17 -0.95 14.88
CA ILE A 91 -6.66 -2.27 15.29
C ILE A 91 -7.64 -3.42 15.02
N ASP A 92 -8.93 -3.15 15.07
CA ASP A 92 -9.97 -4.17 14.87
C ASP A 92 -10.27 -4.42 13.38
N ALA A 93 -9.99 -3.43 12.53
CA ALA A 93 -10.25 -3.46 11.09
C ALA A 93 -9.20 -2.62 10.33
N ALA A 94 -7.98 -3.14 10.25
CA ALA A 94 -6.82 -2.45 9.69
C ALA A 94 -6.72 -2.53 8.16
N GLY A 95 -7.51 -3.38 7.50
CA GLY A 95 -7.63 -3.44 6.05
C GLY A 95 -8.65 -2.43 5.52
N HIS A 96 -8.35 -1.81 4.38
CA HIS A 96 -9.20 -0.85 3.72
C HIS A 96 -9.33 -1.25 2.25
N LEU A 97 -10.44 -1.91 1.92
CA LEU A 97 -10.76 -2.31 0.56
C LEU A 97 -11.40 -1.12 -0.16
N ILE A 98 -10.73 -0.64 -1.20
CA ILE A 98 -11.05 0.61 -1.87
C ILE A 98 -11.34 0.33 -3.34
N PRO A 99 -12.55 0.64 -3.84
CA PRO A 99 -12.89 0.45 -5.24
C PRO A 99 -12.06 1.37 -6.15
N ALA A 100 -11.80 0.94 -7.38
CA ALA A 100 -11.00 1.68 -8.37
C ALA A 100 -11.53 3.10 -8.65
N THR A 101 -12.81 3.35 -8.40
CA THR A 101 -13.43 4.68 -8.54
C THR A 101 -13.03 5.66 -7.43
N GLU A 102 -12.42 5.17 -6.35
CA GLU A 102 -12.02 5.95 -5.17
C GLU A 102 -10.50 6.04 -5.02
N THR A 103 -9.75 6.08 -6.12
CA THR A 103 -8.28 6.12 -6.15
C THR A 103 -7.69 7.22 -5.25
N GLU A 104 -8.30 8.40 -5.20
CA GLU A 104 -7.82 9.51 -4.36
C GLU A 104 -7.89 9.18 -2.86
N LEU A 105 -8.83 8.33 -2.43
CA LEU A 105 -8.90 7.85 -1.06
C LEU A 105 -7.73 6.90 -0.74
N ALA A 106 -7.41 6.00 -1.67
CA ALA A 106 -6.25 5.11 -1.51
C ALA A 106 -4.93 5.90 -1.43
N ILE A 107 -4.78 6.93 -2.28
CA ILE A 107 -3.61 7.82 -2.27
C ILE A 107 -3.54 8.58 -0.93
N ALA A 108 -4.67 9.10 -0.45
CA ALA A 108 -4.72 9.82 0.82
C ALA A 108 -4.35 8.91 1.99
N LEU A 109 -4.95 7.72 2.08
CA LEU A 109 -4.72 6.79 3.18
C LEU A 109 -3.29 6.23 3.18
N PHE A 110 -2.83 5.67 2.05
CA PHE A 110 -1.48 5.10 1.95
C PHE A 110 -0.39 6.19 2.02
N GLY A 111 -0.64 7.37 1.46
CA GLY A 111 0.27 8.51 1.60
C GLY A 111 0.33 9.05 3.02
N HIS A 112 -0.79 9.00 3.77
CA HIS A 112 -0.83 9.39 5.17
C HIS A 112 0.05 8.48 6.02
N THR A 113 0.02 7.15 5.82
CA THR A 113 0.88 6.23 6.58
C THR A 113 2.36 6.59 6.41
N GLY A 114 2.79 6.93 5.19
CA GLY A 114 4.17 7.36 4.94
C GLY A 114 4.54 8.71 5.58
N ASN A 115 3.58 9.63 5.69
CA ASN A 115 3.83 10.94 6.30
C ASN A 115 3.98 10.88 7.83
N PHE A 116 3.47 9.84 8.47
CA PHE A 116 3.49 9.66 9.93
C PHE A 116 4.32 8.45 10.38
N GLU A 117 5.22 7.99 9.52
CA GLU A 117 6.16 6.90 9.84
C GLU A 117 5.45 5.59 10.23
N TRP A 118 4.26 5.36 9.66
CA TRP A 118 3.52 4.12 9.82
C TRP A 118 3.87 3.13 8.73
N ASN A 119 3.68 1.84 9.00
CA ASN A 119 3.88 0.78 8.02
C ASN A 119 2.55 0.36 7.39
N ALA A 120 2.55 0.16 6.08
CA ALA A 120 1.37 -0.31 5.37
C ALA A 120 1.73 -1.06 4.09
N TYR A 121 0.92 -2.05 3.76
CA TYR A 121 0.88 -2.69 2.44
C TYR A 121 -0.20 -2.06 1.57
N LEU A 122 0.10 -1.93 0.30
CA LEU A 122 -0.84 -1.62 -0.78
C LEU A 122 -0.82 -2.82 -1.75
N TYR A 123 -1.86 -3.63 -1.70
CA TYR A 123 -1.99 -4.83 -2.52
C TYR A 123 -2.86 -4.55 -3.73
N LEU A 124 -2.36 -4.88 -4.92
CA LEU A 124 -3.15 -4.96 -6.14
C LEU A 124 -3.69 -6.39 -6.31
N PRO A 125 -4.93 -6.56 -6.83
CA PRO A 125 -5.56 -7.87 -6.96
C PRO A 125 -4.87 -8.75 -7.99
N ASN A 126 -5.25 -10.04 -8.01
CA ASN A 126 -4.75 -11.05 -8.95
C ASN A 126 -3.21 -11.22 -8.91
N ASP A 127 -2.61 -11.07 -7.73
CA ASP A 127 -1.16 -11.12 -7.50
C ASP A 127 -0.34 -10.23 -8.44
N LEU A 128 -0.96 -9.12 -8.91
CA LEU A 128 -0.33 -8.23 -9.86
C LEU A 128 0.88 -7.53 -9.27
N ALA A 129 0.72 -6.94 -8.08
CA ALA A 129 1.80 -6.25 -7.39
C ALA A 129 1.47 -5.97 -5.92
N THR A 130 2.52 -5.88 -5.11
CA THR A 130 2.46 -5.41 -3.73
C THR A 130 3.48 -4.30 -3.53
N LEU A 131 3.05 -3.20 -2.91
CA LEU A 131 3.93 -2.11 -2.48
C LEU A 131 3.86 -2.03 -0.96
N TYR A 132 5.00 -2.00 -0.29
CA TYR A 132 5.08 -1.82 1.16
C TYR A 132 5.81 -0.53 1.49
N ASN A 133 5.24 0.23 2.40
CA ASN A 133 5.80 1.45 2.93
C ASN A 133 6.46 1.17 4.28
N TRP A 134 7.76 1.42 4.36
CA TRP A 134 8.54 1.43 5.58
C TRP A 134 8.63 2.84 6.14
N GLU A 135 7.79 3.17 7.10
CA GLU A 135 7.88 4.41 7.89
C GLU A 135 8.05 5.69 7.03
N GLY A 136 7.59 5.64 5.78
CA GLY A 136 7.75 6.76 4.83
C GLY A 136 9.15 6.93 4.21
N GLU A 137 10.12 6.10 4.58
CA GLU A 137 11.49 6.21 4.10
C GLU A 137 11.77 5.36 2.86
N LEU A 138 11.27 4.11 2.86
CA LEU A 138 11.53 3.13 1.83
C LEU A 138 10.22 2.55 1.30
N TYR A 139 10.24 2.21 0.02
CA TYR A 139 9.24 1.37 -0.62
C TYR A 139 9.86 0.05 -1.04
N ASP A 140 9.23 -1.05 -0.62
CA ASP A 140 9.46 -2.39 -1.13
C ASP A 140 8.35 -2.76 -2.11
N PHE A 141 8.75 -3.27 -3.25
CA PHE A 141 7.84 -3.70 -4.30
C PHE A 141 8.07 -5.16 -4.66
N TRP A 142 6.99 -5.90 -4.83
CA TRP A 142 6.99 -7.29 -5.30
C TRP A 142 5.99 -7.49 -6.43
N SER A 143 6.34 -8.35 -7.37
CA SER A 143 5.44 -8.85 -8.43
C SER A 143 5.92 -10.21 -8.92
N ASN A 144 5.00 -11.05 -9.38
CA ASN A 144 5.31 -12.24 -10.17
C ASN A 144 5.31 -11.95 -11.68
N ASP A 145 4.82 -10.77 -12.09
CA ASP A 145 4.77 -10.35 -13.49
C ASP A 145 5.97 -9.48 -13.87
N GLU A 146 6.82 -9.98 -14.77
CA GLU A 146 8.02 -9.29 -15.23
C GLU A 146 7.68 -7.95 -15.94
N ALA A 147 6.56 -7.88 -16.65
CA ALA A 147 6.16 -6.65 -17.33
C ALA A 147 5.81 -5.55 -16.31
N THR A 148 5.05 -5.89 -15.27
CA THR A 148 4.72 -5.01 -14.15
C THR A 148 5.98 -4.55 -13.41
N TYR A 149 6.92 -5.45 -13.16
CA TYR A 149 8.22 -5.11 -12.57
C TYR A 149 8.98 -4.08 -13.40
N HIS A 150 9.04 -4.27 -14.72
CA HIS A 150 9.69 -3.32 -15.61
C HIS A 150 8.98 -1.96 -15.67
N GLU A 151 7.65 -1.95 -15.64
CA GLU A 151 6.89 -0.70 -15.59
C GLU A 151 7.15 0.08 -14.32
N LEU A 152 7.20 -0.60 -13.16
CA LEU A 152 7.53 0.06 -11.91
C LEU A 152 8.96 0.58 -11.87
N THR A 153 9.92 -0.18 -12.39
CA THR A 153 11.32 0.26 -12.48
C THR A 153 11.42 1.55 -13.29
N LYS A 154 10.68 1.65 -14.40
CA LYS A 154 10.60 2.88 -15.20
C LYS A 154 9.91 4.01 -14.44
N LEU A 155 8.82 3.69 -13.73
CA LEU A 155 8.11 4.65 -12.89
C LEU A 155 9.03 5.23 -11.82
N ALA A 156 9.70 4.39 -11.02
CA ALA A 156 10.67 4.81 -10.02
C ALA A 156 11.75 5.73 -10.62
N SER A 157 12.33 5.30 -11.75
CA SER A 157 13.33 6.09 -12.46
C SER A 157 12.81 7.47 -12.93
N SER A 158 11.54 7.56 -13.34
CA SER A 158 10.92 8.82 -13.76
C SER A 158 10.75 9.83 -12.62
N PHE A 159 10.71 9.35 -11.38
CA PHE A 159 10.73 10.16 -10.16
C PHE A 159 12.14 10.40 -9.62
N GLY A 160 13.18 9.95 -10.32
CA GLY A 160 14.57 10.04 -9.89
C GLY A 160 14.94 9.10 -8.74
N LEU A 161 14.13 8.06 -8.53
CA LEU A 161 14.34 7.06 -7.48
C LEU A 161 15.24 5.95 -8.04
N ALA A 162 16.39 5.75 -7.40
CA ALA A 162 17.30 4.65 -7.73
C ALA A 162 16.99 3.45 -6.84
N PRO A 163 17.08 2.22 -7.37
CA PRO A 163 17.02 1.02 -6.53
C PRO A 163 18.11 1.04 -5.47
N THR A 164 17.75 0.72 -4.23
CA THR A 164 18.69 0.49 -3.12
C THR A 164 19.08 -0.98 -3.06
N ILE A 165 18.14 -1.86 -3.40
CA ILE A 165 18.34 -3.29 -3.58
C ILE A 165 17.54 -3.72 -4.81
N ALA A 166 18.13 -4.57 -5.65
CA ALA A 166 17.44 -5.27 -6.73
C ALA A 166 17.82 -6.74 -6.62
N GLY A 167 16.83 -7.61 -6.56
CA GLY A 167 16.98 -9.06 -6.50
C GLY A 167 16.15 -9.75 -7.56
#